data_1288c9a546ab1279d4d46919cf20c59e
#
_entry.id   1288c9a546ab1279d4d46919cf20c59e
#
_cell.length_a   1.000
_cell.length_b   1.000
_cell.length_c   1.000
_cell.angle_alpha   90.00
_cell.angle_beta   90.00
_cell.angle_gamma   90.00
#
_symmetry.space_group_name_H-M   'P 1'
#
loop_
_entity.id
_entity.type
_entity.pdbx_description
1 polymer ?
#
loop_
_entity_poly.entity_id
_entity_poly.type
_entity_poly.pdbx_seq_one_letter_code
_entity_poly.pdbx_strand_id
1 'polypeptide(L)'
;MAWIRRWAGVVALGLLWGAAGAAEPWPVLQASPEALARYPVVDEARFAGQGWADIEQANAALAQAEVGHFDGEPTGWFGRTVRIHHRAYVLPADREKGAVVIVPGFTEGLVIYQEVIHDLLNNGWSVYLHDHRNQGFSSRLIEGEEGRDKGHVDQFDRLVSDLDHFVAHVQRSRQDPLRAKRPLVLLAHSMGGTVSALHLARQGTQTPFRAAALVTPMMEPTVAPAASTRWGDRALRRWCQAGSMPFFFDLPVLSTTRVQGGNFEQEWRRYREMLDRSTHPQTHSVVRHDVRWLNRASRCSGEHCGHDDARVAGATLGWVDEACAGAAQARGPDAARIAVPVLVLQGGEDTVVEPAAQQAFCDNVNADKPQQAPGRCTGWRLPEARHGLLVEIDRLRRPAMVQILMFWDEAVRQQERLAGR
;
A
#
# COMPACT_ATOMS: atom_id res chain seq x y z
N MET A 1 8.06 6.73 -30.14
CA MET A 1 8.73 5.50 -30.64
C MET A 1 8.85 4.38 -29.60
N ALA A 2 8.14 4.44 -28.49
CA ALA A 2 8.15 3.41 -27.42
C ALA A 2 7.09 2.28 -27.61
N TRP A 3 6.19 2.41 -28.56
CA TRP A 3 5.08 1.45 -28.80
C TRP A 3 5.48 0.14 -29.51
N ILE A 4 6.66 0.05 -30.12
CA ILE A 4 7.07 -1.11 -30.95
C ILE A 4 7.83 -2.19 -30.18
N ARG A 5 8.21 -1.95 -28.92
CA ARG A 5 9.01 -2.91 -28.14
C ARG A 5 8.23 -3.95 -27.33
N ARG A 6 6.90 -3.80 -27.16
CA ARG A 6 6.08 -4.78 -26.39
C ARG A 6 5.66 -6.05 -27.15
N TRP A 7 5.88 -6.14 -28.49
CA TRP A 7 5.35 -7.23 -29.31
C TRP A 7 6.36 -8.33 -29.72
N ALA A 8 7.62 -8.24 -29.31
CA ALA A 8 8.65 -9.19 -29.76
C ALA A 8 8.95 -10.35 -28.79
N GLY A 9 8.22 -10.49 -27.68
CA GLY A 9 8.54 -11.45 -26.61
C GLY A 9 7.53 -12.58 -26.34
N VAL A 10 6.47 -12.74 -27.12
CA VAL A 10 5.38 -13.71 -26.82
C VAL A 10 5.33 -14.87 -27.85
N VAL A 11 6.46 -15.48 -28.18
CA VAL A 11 6.43 -16.80 -28.78
C VAL A 11 7.56 -17.65 -28.19
N ALA A 12 7.15 -18.70 -27.50
CA ALA A 12 7.94 -19.79 -26.93
C ALA A 12 8.29 -19.70 -25.45
N LEU A 13 7.34 -20.11 -24.59
CA LEU A 13 7.63 -20.88 -23.36
C LEU A 13 6.33 -21.55 -22.90
N GLY A 14 5.91 -22.53 -23.69
CA GLY A 14 4.90 -23.49 -23.29
C GLY A 14 5.55 -24.64 -22.53
N LEU A 15 4.91 -25.07 -21.45
CA LEU A 15 5.05 -26.40 -20.83
C LEU A 15 6.32 -26.68 -20.04
N LEU A 16 6.30 -26.30 -18.76
CA LEU A 16 6.78 -27.12 -17.64
C LEU A 16 6.24 -26.51 -16.32
N TRP A 17 4.93 -26.60 -16.11
CA TRP A 17 4.39 -26.44 -14.76
C TRP A 17 4.23 -27.84 -14.16
N GLY A 18 5.26 -28.26 -13.43
CA GLY A 18 5.10 -29.30 -12.43
C GLY A 18 4.03 -28.85 -11.44
N ALA A 19 3.16 -29.76 -11.01
CA ALA A 19 2.19 -29.54 -9.95
C ALA A 19 2.95 -29.01 -8.71
N ALA A 20 2.99 -27.70 -8.53
CA ALA A 20 3.41 -27.08 -7.28
C ALA A 20 2.39 -27.58 -6.24
N GLY A 21 2.83 -28.41 -5.30
CA GLY A 21 2.05 -28.73 -4.11
C GLY A 21 1.62 -27.40 -3.49
N ALA A 22 0.37 -27.31 -3.00
CA ALA A 22 -0.12 -26.10 -2.33
C ALA A 22 0.90 -25.71 -1.25
N ALA A 23 1.51 -24.52 -1.40
CA ALA A 23 2.45 -24.03 -0.39
C ALA A 23 1.76 -24.04 0.98
N GLU A 24 2.46 -24.51 2.01
CA GLU A 24 1.91 -24.48 3.36
C GLU A 24 1.54 -23.04 3.74
N PRO A 25 0.35 -22.81 4.30
CA PRO A 25 -0.07 -21.47 4.70
C PRO A 25 0.90 -20.91 5.74
N TRP A 26 1.20 -19.61 5.66
CA TRP A 26 2.03 -18.92 6.64
C TRP A 26 1.53 -19.13 8.09
N PRO A 27 2.44 -19.11 9.07
CA PRO A 27 2.07 -19.24 10.47
C PRO A 27 1.04 -18.18 10.89
N VAL A 28 0.17 -18.57 11.82
CA VAL A 28 -0.84 -17.65 12.36
C VAL A 28 -0.17 -16.67 13.31
N LEU A 29 -0.42 -15.38 13.08
CA LEU A 29 0.10 -14.32 13.93
C LEU A 29 -0.61 -14.34 15.30
N GLN A 30 0.20 -14.38 16.34
CA GLN A 30 -0.24 -14.21 17.72
C GLN A 30 0.74 -13.25 18.41
N ALA A 31 0.23 -12.15 18.96
CA ALA A 31 1.04 -11.24 19.75
C ALA A 31 1.00 -11.66 21.22
N SER A 32 2.16 -11.73 21.87
CA SER A 32 2.20 -12.01 23.32
C SER A 32 1.68 -10.81 24.13
N PRO A 33 1.15 -11.05 25.36
CA PRO A 33 0.74 -9.96 26.25
C PRO A 33 1.86 -8.94 26.49
N GLU A 34 3.09 -9.38 26.61
CA GLU A 34 4.27 -8.53 26.82
C GLU A 34 4.52 -7.63 25.60
N ALA A 35 4.38 -8.17 24.39
CA ALA A 35 4.51 -7.41 23.14
C ALA A 35 3.40 -6.37 23.02
N LEU A 36 2.15 -6.75 23.33
CA LEU A 36 1.00 -5.83 23.32
C LEU A 36 1.15 -4.70 24.36
N ALA A 37 1.75 -4.98 25.52
CA ALA A 37 2.03 -3.97 26.54
C ALA A 37 3.18 -3.03 26.16
N ARG A 38 4.17 -3.56 25.42
CA ARG A 38 5.36 -2.80 25.02
C ARG A 38 5.07 -1.77 23.92
N TYR A 39 4.17 -2.08 23.01
CA TYR A 39 3.86 -1.23 21.85
C TYR A 39 2.42 -0.73 21.95
N PRO A 40 2.20 0.49 22.47
CA PRO A 40 0.87 1.06 22.57
C PRO A 40 0.25 1.31 21.19
N VAL A 41 -0.99 0.83 21.03
CA VAL A 41 -1.80 0.95 19.83
C VAL A 41 -3.19 1.42 20.24
N VAL A 42 -3.77 2.36 19.48
CA VAL A 42 -5.09 2.94 19.76
C VAL A 42 -6.19 1.89 19.69
N ASP A 43 -7.11 1.96 20.66
CA ASP A 43 -8.33 1.16 20.68
C ASP A 43 -9.42 1.78 19.81
N GLU A 44 -10.25 0.96 19.21
CA GLU A 44 -11.40 1.38 18.40
C GLU A 44 -12.34 2.32 19.17
N ALA A 45 -12.54 2.06 20.46
CA ALA A 45 -13.40 2.90 21.32
C ALA A 45 -12.88 4.34 21.42
N ARG A 46 -11.56 4.55 21.44
CA ARG A 46 -10.96 5.91 21.45
C ARG A 46 -11.11 6.60 20.10
N PHE A 47 -11.21 5.84 19.02
CA PHE A 47 -11.32 6.35 17.66
C PHE A 47 -12.78 6.66 17.25
N ALA A 48 -13.77 6.18 18.02
CA ALA A 48 -15.18 6.34 17.74
C ALA A 48 -15.66 7.80 17.88
N GLY A 49 -16.73 8.13 17.21
CA GLY A 49 -17.38 9.44 17.29
C GLY A 49 -16.46 10.58 16.82
N GLN A 50 -16.14 11.52 17.69
CA GLN A 50 -15.19 12.61 17.45
C GLN A 50 -13.75 12.23 17.76
N GLY A 51 -13.50 11.04 18.28
CA GLY A 51 -12.17 10.61 18.72
C GLY A 51 -11.12 10.62 17.61
N TRP A 52 -11.52 10.46 16.35
CA TRP A 52 -10.63 10.60 15.20
C TRP A 52 -10.07 12.03 15.04
N ALA A 53 -10.87 13.05 15.32
CA ALA A 53 -10.43 14.45 15.27
C ALA A 53 -9.50 14.76 16.46
N ASP A 54 -9.79 14.20 17.64
CA ASP A 54 -8.93 14.32 18.82
C ASP A 54 -7.57 13.65 18.58
N ILE A 55 -7.53 12.51 17.89
CA ILE A 55 -6.30 11.82 17.50
C ILE A 55 -5.50 12.67 16.50
N GLU A 56 -6.13 13.29 15.52
CA GLU A 56 -5.43 14.20 14.60
C GLU A 56 -4.83 15.40 15.30
N GLN A 57 -5.58 16.00 16.21
CA GLN A 57 -5.08 17.10 17.05
C GLN A 57 -3.91 16.65 17.94
N ALA A 58 -4.01 15.44 18.51
CA ALA A 58 -2.93 14.84 19.30
C ALA A 58 -1.67 14.60 18.44
N ASN A 59 -1.82 14.16 17.19
CA ASN A 59 -0.70 13.99 16.25
C ASN A 59 0.01 15.33 15.99
N ALA A 60 -0.74 16.39 15.77
CA ALA A 60 -0.19 17.73 15.59
C ALA A 60 0.51 18.29 16.84
N ALA A 61 0.08 17.85 18.05
CA ALA A 61 0.72 18.20 19.30
C ALA A 61 1.98 17.39 19.60
N LEU A 62 2.04 16.12 19.12
CA LEU A 62 3.18 15.23 19.32
C LEU A 62 4.35 15.53 18.37
N ALA A 63 4.08 16.01 17.18
CA ALA A 63 5.04 16.13 16.10
C ALA A 63 4.80 17.41 15.28
N GLN A 64 5.88 17.95 14.73
CA GLN A 64 5.77 19.05 13.76
C GLN A 64 5.13 18.48 12.48
N ALA A 65 3.98 19.05 12.10
CA ALA A 65 3.29 18.69 10.88
C ALA A 65 3.77 19.58 9.71
N GLU A 66 4.13 18.95 8.61
CA GLU A 66 4.49 19.61 7.35
C GLU A 66 3.54 19.13 6.25
N VAL A 67 3.06 20.04 5.42
CA VAL A 67 2.18 19.75 4.27
C VAL A 67 2.79 20.40 3.04
N GLY A 68 2.85 19.67 1.94
CA GLY A 68 3.42 20.20 0.71
C GLY A 68 3.07 19.39 -0.52
N HIS A 69 3.68 19.79 -1.62
CA HIS A 69 3.62 19.05 -2.88
C HIS A 69 5.02 18.95 -3.46
N PHE A 70 5.25 17.89 -4.20
CA PHE A 70 6.42 17.76 -5.09
C PHE A 70 5.96 17.38 -6.49
N ASP A 71 6.81 17.58 -7.48
CA ASP A 71 6.54 17.20 -8.86
C ASP A 71 6.80 15.71 -9.03
N GLY A 72 5.73 14.98 -9.36
CA GLY A 72 5.79 13.59 -9.75
C GLY A 72 6.19 13.40 -11.21
N GLU A 73 6.29 12.16 -11.65
CA GLU A 73 6.58 11.82 -13.04
C GLU A 73 5.53 12.42 -13.98
N PRO A 74 5.94 13.16 -15.03
CA PRO A 74 5.01 13.78 -15.98
C PRO A 74 4.09 12.77 -16.68
N THR A 75 2.87 13.21 -17.04
CA THR A 75 1.88 12.38 -17.73
C THR A 75 1.46 12.94 -19.08
N GLY A 76 0.90 12.09 -19.95
CA GLY A 76 0.42 12.46 -21.28
C GLY A 76 1.54 12.73 -22.28
N TRP A 77 1.15 12.98 -23.54
CA TRP A 77 2.07 13.20 -24.66
C TRP A 77 2.92 14.48 -24.54
N PHE A 78 2.38 15.48 -23.84
CA PHE A 78 3.01 16.81 -23.70
C PHE A 78 3.72 16.98 -22.35
N GLY A 79 3.87 15.90 -21.57
CA GLY A 79 4.58 15.96 -20.30
C GLY A 79 3.90 16.84 -19.25
N ARG A 80 2.57 16.73 -19.10
CA ARG A 80 1.83 17.48 -18.06
C ARG A 80 2.37 17.15 -16.68
N THR A 81 2.75 18.16 -15.90
CA THR A 81 3.21 18.02 -14.53
C THR A 81 2.12 17.43 -13.65
N VAL A 82 2.46 16.45 -12.83
CA VAL A 82 1.59 15.84 -11.82
C VAL A 82 2.12 16.28 -10.46
N ARG A 83 1.34 17.07 -9.72
CA ARG A 83 1.69 17.49 -8.36
C ARG A 83 1.25 16.42 -7.38
N ILE A 84 2.19 15.88 -6.62
CA ILE A 84 1.99 14.87 -5.61
C ILE A 84 1.94 15.53 -4.23
N HIS A 85 0.80 15.38 -3.57
CA HIS A 85 0.59 15.90 -2.22
C HIS A 85 1.28 14.99 -1.20
N HIS A 86 1.92 15.59 -0.20
CA HIS A 86 2.54 14.87 0.90
C HIS A 86 2.32 15.55 2.24
N ARG A 87 2.47 14.77 3.30
CA ARG A 87 2.49 15.25 4.68
C ARG A 87 3.57 14.53 5.46
N ALA A 88 4.20 15.25 6.39
CA ALA A 88 5.09 14.68 7.38
C ALA A 88 4.62 15.03 8.79
N TYR A 89 4.92 14.14 9.73
CA TYR A 89 4.78 14.32 11.16
C TYR A 89 6.13 14.00 11.80
N VAL A 90 6.89 15.04 12.13
CA VAL A 90 8.29 14.91 12.54
C VAL A 90 8.40 15.09 14.05
N LEU A 91 8.75 14.04 14.77
CA LEU A 91 8.99 14.07 16.22
C LEU A 91 10.18 14.97 16.56
N PRO A 92 10.18 15.55 17.78
CA PRO A 92 11.40 16.15 18.35
C PRO A 92 12.58 15.17 18.29
N ALA A 93 13.77 15.68 18.01
CA ALA A 93 14.93 14.82 17.75
C ALA A 93 15.31 13.90 18.93
N ASP A 94 15.04 14.29 20.16
CA ASP A 94 15.29 13.48 21.37
C ASP A 94 14.28 12.33 21.53
N ARG A 95 13.11 12.41 20.90
CA ARG A 95 12.04 11.40 20.93
C ARG A 95 12.02 10.48 19.71
N GLU A 96 12.63 10.91 18.60
CA GLU A 96 12.63 10.15 17.36
C GLU A 96 13.61 8.97 17.42
N LYS A 97 13.18 7.75 17.28
CA LYS A 97 14.05 6.58 17.09
C LYS A 97 14.29 6.24 15.62
N GLY A 98 13.45 6.71 14.72
CA GLY A 98 13.53 6.50 13.29
C GLY A 98 12.35 7.12 12.57
N ALA A 99 12.23 6.88 11.27
CA ALA A 99 11.13 7.36 10.47
C ALA A 99 10.52 6.26 9.60
N VAL A 100 9.23 6.42 9.31
CA VAL A 100 8.44 5.55 8.46
C VAL A 100 7.99 6.31 7.22
N VAL A 101 8.18 5.73 6.05
CA VAL A 101 7.48 6.14 4.83
C VAL A 101 6.25 5.25 4.67
N ILE A 102 5.05 5.85 4.64
CA ILE A 102 3.79 5.15 4.37
C ILE A 102 3.46 5.27 2.89
N VAL A 103 3.20 4.12 2.25
CA VAL A 103 2.75 4.02 0.86
C VAL A 103 1.32 3.47 0.84
N PRO A 104 0.31 4.32 0.55
CA PRO A 104 -1.10 3.96 0.68
C PRO A 104 -1.57 2.98 -0.40
N GLY A 105 -2.73 2.36 -0.16
CA GLY A 105 -3.41 1.50 -1.11
C GLY A 105 -4.21 2.28 -2.17
N PHE A 106 -4.91 1.52 -3.02
CA PHE A 106 -5.83 2.09 -4.00
C PHE A 106 -7.04 2.74 -3.30
N THR A 107 -7.49 3.88 -3.80
CA THR A 107 -8.53 4.76 -3.22
C THR A 107 -8.21 5.30 -1.82
N GLU A 108 -7.00 5.10 -1.35
CA GLU A 108 -6.54 5.62 -0.07
C GLU A 108 -5.82 6.96 -0.26
N GLY A 109 -5.79 7.73 0.81
CA GLY A 109 -5.04 8.96 0.91
C GLY A 109 -4.65 9.21 2.36
N LEU A 110 -3.78 10.15 2.59
CA LEU A 110 -3.22 10.43 3.90
C LEU A 110 -4.26 10.77 4.98
N VAL A 111 -5.45 11.23 4.58
CA VAL A 111 -6.52 11.59 5.54
C VAL A 111 -7.05 10.39 6.34
N ILE A 112 -6.90 9.17 5.85
CA ILE A 112 -7.40 7.96 6.54
C ILE A 112 -6.37 7.32 7.48
N TYR A 113 -5.11 7.79 7.46
CA TYR A 113 -4.01 7.17 8.23
C TYR A 113 -3.80 7.78 9.61
N GLN A 114 -4.66 8.70 10.09
CA GLN A 114 -4.44 9.43 11.35
C GLN A 114 -4.25 8.52 12.57
N GLU A 115 -5.00 7.40 12.65
CA GLU A 115 -4.85 6.41 13.72
C GLU A 115 -3.50 5.67 13.65
N VAL A 116 -3.09 5.25 12.43
CA VAL A 116 -1.79 4.61 12.21
C VAL A 116 -0.64 5.57 12.51
N ILE A 117 -0.77 6.84 12.09
CA ILE A 117 0.20 7.90 12.41
C ILE A 117 0.34 8.05 13.93
N HIS A 118 -0.78 8.09 14.67
CA HIS A 118 -0.77 8.20 16.12
C HIS A 118 -0.02 7.03 16.78
N ASP A 119 -0.30 5.82 16.36
CA ASP A 119 0.40 4.63 16.85
C ASP A 119 1.91 4.71 16.60
N LEU A 120 2.32 5.13 15.40
CA LEU A 120 3.73 5.24 15.03
C LEU A 120 4.44 6.34 15.84
N LEU A 121 3.83 7.52 15.99
CA LEU A 121 4.39 8.62 16.77
C LEU A 121 4.57 8.25 18.26
N ASN A 122 3.57 7.59 18.86
CA ASN A 122 3.67 7.12 20.24
C ASN A 122 4.73 6.04 20.45
N ASN A 123 5.11 5.33 19.36
CA ASN A 123 6.18 4.34 19.37
C ASN A 123 7.54 4.92 18.91
N GLY A 124 7.66 6.25 18.81
CA GLY A 124 8.92 6.94 18.53
C GLY A 124 9.29 7.04 17.05
N TRP A 125 8.35 6.83 16.13
CA TRP A 125 8.58 6.90 14.70
C TRP A 125 8.01 8.19 14.11
N SER A 126 8.85 9.05 13.49
CA SER A 126 8.39 10.11 12.59
C SER A 126 7.74 9.51 11.36
N VAL A 127 6.74 10.18 10.80
CA VAL A 127 5.95 9.63 9.69
C VAL A 127 5.99 10.56 8.49
N TYR A 128 6.26 9.99 7.33
CA TYR A 128 6.20 10.64 6.02
C TYR A 128 5.24 9.86 5.12
N LEU A 129 4.31 10.53 4.48
CA LEU A 129 3.36 9.89 3.57
C LEU A 129 2.97 10.81 2.43
N HIS A 130 2.62 10.22 1.28
CA HIS A 130 2.15 10.94 0.11
C HIS A 130 0.83 10.34 -0.39
N ASP A 131 0.05 11.15 -1.08
CA ASP A 131 -1.09 10.67 -1.85
C ASP A 131 -0.59 10.25 -3.24
N HIS A 132 -0.93 9.06 -3.69
CA HIS A 132 -0.62 8.67 -5.06
C HIS A 132 -1.24 9.63 -6.07
N ARG A 133 -0.64 9.73 -7.27
CA ARG A 133 -1.27 10.40 -8.39
C ARG A 133 -2.72 9.92 -8.56
N ASN A 134 -3.62 10.82 -8.89
CA ASN A 134 -5.06 10.59 -9.01
C ASN A 134 -5.79 10.20 -7.70
N GLN A 135 -5.12 10.29 -6.54
CA GLN A 135 -5.72 10.00 -5.23
C GLN A 135 -5.49 11.14 -4.24
N GLY A 136 -6.27 11.15 -3.15
CA GLY A 136 -6.15 12.15 -2.10
C GLY A 136 -6.17 13.57 -2.65
N PHE A 137 -5.21 14.38 -2.26
CA PHE A 137 -5.02 15.77 -2.73
C PHE A 137 -3.99 15.90 -3.86
N SER A 138 -3.51 14.81 -4.43
CA SER A 138 -2.65 14.82 -5.61
C SER A 138 -3.43 15.13 -6.89
N SER A 139 -2.73 15.59 -7.93
CA SER A 139 -3.34 15.92 -9.24
C SER A 139 -4.18 14.78 -9.80
N ARG A 140 -5.37 15.13 -10.29
CA ARG A 140 -6.22 14.19 -11.02
C ARG A 140 -5.71 13.97 -12.43
N LEU A 141 -5.77 12.72 -12.90
CA LEU A 141 -5.35 12.34 -14.26
C LEU A 141 -6.48 12.49 -15.27
N ILE A 142 -7.73 12.30 -14.82
CA ILE A 142 -8.93 12.47 -15.64
C ILE A 142 -9.54 13.84 -15.35
N GLU A 143 -9.72 14.64 -16.40
CA GLU A 143 -10.33 15.96 -16.30
C GLU A 143 -11.86 15.92 -16.22
N GLY A 144 -12.45 17.00 -15.70
CA GLY A 144 -13.90 17.16 -15.56
C GLY A 144 -14.48 16.52 -14.28
N GLU A 145 -15.69 16.95 -13.93
CA GLU A 145 -16.34 16.51 -12.68
C GLU A 145 -16.61 15.00 -12.64
N GLU A 146 -17.06 14.43 -13.77
CA GLU A 146 -17.34 12.98 -13.87
C GLU A 146 -16.08 12.09 -13.76
N GLY A 147 -14.90 12.66 -14.02
CA GLY A 147 -13.62 11.97 -13.93
C GLY A 147 -12.98 12.04 -12.54
N ARG A 148 -13.39 13.01 -11.75
CA ARG A 148 -12.68 13.44 -10.54
C ARG A 148 -12.55 12.37 -9.47
N ASP A 149 -13.59 11.56 -9.26
CA ASP A 149 -13.60 10.48 -8.28
C ASP A 149 -13.30 9.10 -8.88
N LYS A 150 -12.92 9.01 -10.16
CA LYS A 150 -12.53 7.74 -10.78
C LYS A 150 -11.14 7.30 -10.30
N GLY A 151 -11.04 6.07 -9.81
CA GLY A 151 -9.76 5.45 -9.50
C GLY A 151 -9.04 5.05 -10.80
N HIS A 152 -8.00 5.80 -11.18
CA HIS A 152 -7.28 5.61 -12.44
C HIS A 152 -5.77 5.69 -12.25
N VAL A 153 -5.06 4.92 -13.04
CA VAL A 153 -3.59 4.99 -13.19
C VAL A 153 -3.30 4.95 -14.68
N ASP A 154 -2.46 5.83 -15.13
CA ASP A 154 -2.05 5.93 -16.53
C ASP A 154 -0.89 4.99 -16.90
N GLN A 155 0.05 4.78 -15.98
CA GLN A 155 1.13 3.80 -16.04
C GLN A 155 1.55 3.43 -14.63
N PHE A 156 1.58 2.15 -14.30
CA PHE A 156 1.93 1.69 -12.95
C PHE A 156 3.36 2.09 -12.56
N ASP A 157 4.28 2.08 -13.51
CA ASP A 157 5.68 2.46 -13.27
C ASP A 157 5.84 3.92 -12.81
N ARG A 158 4.92 4.81 -13.17
CA ARG A 158 4.92 6.19 -12.69
C ARG A 158 4.61 6.32 -11.19
N LEU A 159 3.82 5.39 -10.63
CA LEU A 159 3.63 5.31 -9.18
C LEU A 159 4.94 4.99 -8.47
N VAL A 160 5.75 4.11 -9.08
CA VAL A 160 7.06 3.73 -8.55
C VAL A 160 8.04 4.91 -8.64
N SER A 161 8.05 5.63 -9.75
CA SER A 161 8.88 6.83 -9.93
C SER A 161 8.47 7.97 -8.98
N ASP A 162 7.16 8.15 -8.74
CA ASP A 162 6.68 9.12 -7.73
C ASP A 162 7.18 8.75 -6.32
N LEU A 163 7.21 7.45 -5.99
CA LEU A 163 7.79 6.99 -4.73
C LEU A 163 9.31 7.23 -4.69
N ASP A 164 10.03 7.02 -5.79
CA ASP A 164 11.47 7.34 -5.89
C ASP A 164 11.70 8.83 -5.58
N HIS A 165 10.91 9.73 -6.16
CA HIS A 165 10.98 11.17 -5.91
C HIS A 165 10.63 11.52 -4.47
N PHE A 166 9.60 10.89 -3.90
CA PHE A 166 9.21 11.12 -2.51
C PHE A 166 10.27 10.66 -1.53
N VAL A 167 10.85 9.48 -1.72
CA VAL A 167 11.94 8.97 -0.87
C VAL A 167 13.15 9.90 -0.92
N ALA A 168 13.52 10.40 -2.11
CA ALA A 168 14.59 11.38 -2.24
C ALA A 168 14.25 12.71 -1.52
N HIS A 169 12.96 13.15 -1.55
CA HIS A 169 12.50 14.30 -0.79
C HIS A 169 12.64 14.06 0.73
N VAL A 170 12.20 12.92 1.23
CA VAL A 170 12.33 12.53 2.64
C VAL A 170 13.81 12.49 3.07
N GLN A 171 14.70 11.93 2.27
CA GLN A 171 16.13 11.92 2.58
C GLN A 171 16.72 13.33 2.69
N ARG A 172 16.32 14.25 1.79
CA ARG A 172 16.74 15.67 1.88
C ARG A 172 16.21 16.38 3.12
N SER A 173 14.97 16.12 3.52
CA SER A 173 14.40 16.72 4.74
C SER A 173 15.02 16.19 6.04
N ARG A 174 15.72 15.06 5.97
CA ARG A 174 16.37 14.37 7.11
C ARG A 174 17.89 14.54 7.16
N GLN A 175 18.46 15.59 6.54
CA GLN A 175 19.91 15.81 6.52
C GLN A 175 20.49 16.31 7.86
N ASP A 176 19.67 16.65 8.85
CA ASP A 176 20.13 16.89 10.21
C ASP A 176 21.01 15.71 10.70
N PRO A 177 22.22 15.95 11.26
CA PRO A 177 23.18 14.91 11.60
C PRO A 177 22.65 13.83 12.54
N LEU A 178 21.68 14.15 13.39
CA LEU A 178 21.04 13.19 14.30
C LEU A 178 20.02 12.31 13.53
N ARG A 179 19.20 12.93 12.67
CA ARG A 179 18.17 12.22 11.90
C ARG A 179 18.75 11.42 10.74
N ALA A 180 19.81 11.90 10.10
CA ALA A 180 20.48 11.21 9.00
C ALA A 180 21.01 9.81 9.40
N LYS A 181 21.36 9.63 10.67
CA LYS A 181 21.86 8.34 11.21
C LYS A 181 20.74 7.40 11.64
N ARG A 182 19.50 7.89 11.80
CA ARG A 182 18.37 7.08 12.28
C ARG A 182 17.75 6.28 11.14
N PRO A 183 17.23 5.08 11.45
CA PRO A 183 16.69 4.20 10.45
C PRO A 183 15.49 4.83 9.74
N LEU A 184 15.37 4.55 8.45
CA LEU A 184 14.20 4.77 7.64
C LEU A 184 13.59 3.40 7.32
N VAL A 185 12.29 3.21 7.61
CA VAL A 185 11.56 1.99 7.34
C VAL A 185 10.34 2.28 6.47
N LEU A 186 9.77 1.24 5.88
CA LEU A 186 8.64 1.37 4.96
C LEU A 186 7.43 0.61 5.50
N LEU A 187 6.24 1.23 5.43
CA LEU A 187 4.93 0.63 5.63
C LEU A 187 4.11 0.80 4.37
N ALA A 188 3.59 -0.30 3.82
CA ALA A 188 2.75 -0.22 2.64
C ALA A 188 1.49 -1.08 2.80
N HIS A 189 0.38 -0.60 2.24
CA HIS A 189 -0.88 -1.34 2.21
C HIS A 189 -1.33 -1.60 0.77
N SER A 190 -1.83 -2.82 0.49
CA SER A 190 -2.48 -3.16 -0.78
C SER A 190 -1.67 -2.78 -2.02
N MET A 191 -2.19 -1.93 -2.93
CA MET A 191 -1.50 -1.40 -4.12
C MET A 191 -0.15 -0.76 -3.75
N GLY A 192 -0.08 -0.06 -2.62
CA GLY A 192 1.18 0.49 -2.12
C GLY A 192 2.24 -0.57 -1.86
N GLY A 193 1.83 -1.80 -1.52
CA GLY A 193 2.74 -2.96 -1.40
C GLY A 193 3.38 -3.33 -2.74
N THR A 194 2.63 -3.30 -3.84
CA THR A 194 3.15 -3.52 -5.20
C THR A 194 4.15 -2.44 -5.59
N VAL A 195 3.76 -1.16 -5.41
CA VAL A 195 4.63 -0.01 -5.68
C VAL A 195 5.93 -0.10 -4.90
N SER A 196 5.83 -0.45 -3.60
CA SER A 196 6.99 -0.59 -2.72
C SER A 196 7.88 -1.76 -3.09
N ALA A 197 7.32 -2.90 -3.48
CA ALA A 197 8.08 -4.07 -3.93
C ALA A 197 8.90 -3.75 -5.19
N LEU A 198 8.28 -3.07 -6.17
CA LEU A 198 8.97 -2.62 -7.38
C LEU A 198 10.07 -1.59 -7.08
N HIS A 199 9.79 -0.61 -6.22
CA HIS A 199 10.80 0.35 -5.75
C HIS A 199 11.99 -0.35 -5.11
N LEU A 200 11.74 -1.25 -4.15
CA LEU A 200 12.80 -1.98 -3.44
C LEU A 200 13.62 -2.88 -4.37
N ALA A 201 12.98 -3.56 -5.33
CA ALA A 201 13.66 -4.37 -6.32
C ALA A 201 14.51 -3.52 -7.28
N ARG A 202 14.02 -2.33 -7.67
CA ARG A 202 14.73 -1.35 -8.51
C ARG A 202 15.97 -0.81 -7.80
N GLN A 203 15.84 -0.44 -6.53
CA GLN A 203 16.93 0.13 -5.73
C GLN A 203 17.93 -0.95 -5.25
N GLY A 204 17.50 -2.18 -5.03
CA GLY A 204 18.36 -3.26 -4.55
C GLY A 204 19.11 -2.86 -3.27
N THR A 205 20.43 -2.95 -3.30
CA THR A 205 21.32 -2.58 -2.16
C THR A 205 21.45 -1.06 -1.95
N GLN A 206 20.97 -0.23 -2.89
CA GLN A 206 21.01 1.23 -2.78
C GLN A 206 19.82 1.82 -2.01
N THR A 207 18.84 0.99 -1.65
CA THR A 207 17.67 1.46 -0.92
C THR A 207 18.05 2.09 0.43
N PRO A 208 17.47 3.25 0.81
CA PRO A 208 17.71 3.85 2.13
C PRO A 208 16.95 3.14 3.26
N PHE A 209 16.02 2.26 2.91
CA PHE A 209 15.21 1.57 3.90
C PHE A 209 15.99 0.48 4.63
N ARG A 210 15.69 0.32 5.93
CA ARG A 210 16.27 -0.75 6.77
C ARG A 210 15.38 -1.99 6.80
N ALA A 211 14.08 -1.83 6.60
CA ALA A 211 13.09 -2.91 6.52
C ALA A 211 11.81 -2.40 5.86
N ALA A 212 10.99 -3.31 5.34
CA ALA A 212 9.69 -3.01 4.78
C ALA A 212 8.61 -3.93 5.35
N ALA A 213 7.48 -3.36 5.79
CA ALA A 213 6.28 -4.08 6.18
C ALA A 213 5.19 -3.87 5.12
N LEU A 214 4.77 -4.93 4.49
CA LEU A 214 3.75 -4.95 3.45
C LEU A 214 2.48 -5.61 4.02
N VAL A 215 1.43 -4.83 4.17
CA VAL A 215 0.17 -5.27 4.76
C VAL A 215 -0.80 -5.58 3.64
N THR A 216 -1.26 -6.82 3.56
CA THR A 216 -2.15 -7.33 2.50
C THR A 216 -1.74 -6.83 1.10
N PRO A 217 -0.44 -6.96 0.71
CA PRO A 217 0.04 -6.34 -0.52
C PRO A 217 -0.64 -6.92 -1.76
N MET A 218 -0.97 -6.04 -2.72
CA MET A 218 -1.60 -6.42 -3.98
C MET A 218 -0.58 -7.06 -4.93
N MET A 219 -0.20 -8.32 -4.66
CA MET A 219 0.67 -9.08 -5.56
C MET A 219 -0.10 -9.71 -6.74
N GLU A 220 -1.42 -9.75 -6.64
CA GLU A 220 -2.38 -10.03 -7.72
C GLU A 220 -3.75 -9.51 -7.26
N PRO A 221 -4.39 -8.56 -7.98
CA PRO A 221 -5.74 -8.14 -7.66
C PRO A 221 -6.76 -9.21 -8.05
N THR A 222 -7.79 -9.41 -7.23
CA THR A 222 -8.90 -10.31 -7.55
C THR A 222 -9.83 -9.66 -8.58
N VAL A 223 -9.64 -9.97 -9.85
CA VAL A 223 -10.43 -9.42 -10.98
C VAL A 223 -11.72 -10.20 -11.26
N ALA A 224 -11.86 -11.39 -10.69
CA ALA A 224 -13.06 -12.23 -10.78
C ALA A 224 -13.07 -13.26 -9.63
N PRO A 225 -14.27 -13.72 -9.17
CA PRO A 225 -14.35 -14.67 -8.06
C PRO A 225 -13.54 -15.95 -8.32
N ALA A 226 -12.69 -16.36 -7.38
CA ALA A 226 -11.82 -17.53 -7.52
C ALA A 226 -12.62 -18.83 -7.81
N ALA A 227 -13.78 -18.99 -7.16
CA ALA A 227 -14.66 -20.15 -7.36
C ALA A 227 -15.48 -20.12 -8.66
N SER A 228 -15.42 -19.03 -9.45
CA SER A 228 -16.19 -18.94 -10.67
C SER A 228 -15.71 -19.90 -11.73
N THR A 229 -16.64 -20.69 -12.28
CA THR A 229 -16.42 -21.61 -13.41
C THR A 229 -16.72 -20.98 -14.77
N ARG A 230 -17.20 -19.73 -14.78
CA ARG A 230 -17.52 -19.01 -16.04
C ARG A 230 -16.24 -18.83 -16.85
N TRP A 231 -16.34 -19.08 -18.15
CA TRP A 231 -15.19 -18.98 -19.05
C TRP A 231 -14.52 -17.57 -19.01
N GLY A 232 -15.35 -16.52 -19.08
CA GLY A 232 -14.86 -15.13 -19.06
C GLY A 232 -14.09 -14.79 -17.77
N ASP A 233 -14.57 -15.21 -16.60
CA ASP A 233 -13.92 -14.97 -15.31
C ASP A 233 -12.57 -15.69 -15.23
N ARG A 234 -12.50 -16.93 -15.76
CA ARG A 234 -11.22 -17.67 -15.83
C ARG A 234 -10.23 -17.01 -16.78
N ALA A 235 -10.72 -16.48 -17.90
CA ALA A 235 -9.88 -15.76 -18.85
C ALA A 235 -9.32 -14.48 -18.23
N LEU A 236 -10.16 -13.67 -17.57
CA LEU A 236 -9.75 -12.45 -16.86
C LEU A 236 -8.66 -12.73 -15.82
N ARG A 237 -8.85 -13.76 -14.98
CA ARG A 237 -7.83 -14.16 -14.00
C ARG A 237 -6.51 -14.53 -14.67
N ARG A 238 -6.54 -15.36 -15.74
CA ARG A 238 -5.31 -15.77 -16.44
C ARG A 238 -4.58 -14.59 -17.06
N TRP A 239 -5.30 -13.65 -17.67
CA TRP A 239 -4.72 -12.44 -18.23
C TRP A 239 -4.08 -11.58 -17.13
N CYS A 240 -4.78 -11.36 -16.02
CA CYS A 240 -4.23 -10.62 -14.90
C CYS A 240 -2.99 -11.29 -14.29
N GLN A 241 -3.01 -12.63 -14.14
CA GLN A 241 -1.86 -13.41 -13.68
C GLN A 241 -0.64 -13.25 -14.60
N ALA A 242 -0.89 -13.20 -15.90
CA ALA A 242 0.15 -12.96 -16.91
C ALA A 242 0.63 -11.50 -16.96
N GLY A 243 -0.05 -10.58 -16.25
CA GLY A 243 0.24 -9.14 -16.31
C GLY A 243 -0.10 -8.50 -17.64
N SER A 244 -1.10 -9.02 -18.35
CA SER A 244 -1.50 -8.52 -19.67
C SER A 244 -2.99 -8.72 -19.85
N MET A 245 -3.74 -7.65 -19.67
CA MET A 245 -5.18 -7.63 -19.96
C MET A 245 -5.42 -7.47 -21.48
N PRO A 246 -6.64 -7.73 -21.98
CA PRO A 246 -6.94 -7.50 -23.38
C PRO A 246 -6.67 -6.05 -23.80
N PHE A 247 -6.10 -5.85 -24.99
CA PHE A 247 -5.62 -4.55 -25.48
C PHE A 247 -6.66 -3.42 -25.44
N PHE A 248 -7.95 -3.74 -25.46
CA PHE A 248 -9.00 -2.72 -25.39
C PHE A 248 -9.13 -2.06 -24.01
N PHE A 249 -8.51 -2.63 -22.95
CA PHE A 249 -8.43 -1.99 -21.64
C PHE A 249 -7.59 -0.70 -21.68
N ASP A 250 -6.61 -0.65 -22.56
CA ASP A 250 -5.71 0.50 -22.74
C ASP A 250 -6.19 1.53 -23.78
N LEU A 251 -7.28 1.25 -24.50
CA LEU A 251 -7.79 2.22 -25.47
C LEU A 251 -8.22 3.51 -24.75
N PRO A 252 -7.80 4.70 -25.20
CA PRO A 252 -7.98 5.97 -24.48
C PRO A 252 -9.42 6.25 -24.04
N VAL A 253 -10.41 5.84 -24.86
CA VAL A 253 -11.84 6.02 -24.56
C VAL A 253 -12.33 5.00 -23.51
N LEU A 254 -11.80 3.77 -23.53
CA LEU A 254 -12.24 2.70 -22.64
C LEU A 254 -11.46 2.68 -21.34
N SER A 255 -10.16 3.02 -21.36
CA SER A 255 -9.29 2.96 -20.18
C SER A 255 -9.83 3.78 -19.00
N THR A 256 -10.53 4.89 -19.26
CA THR A 256 -11.17 5.74 -18.23
C THR A 256 -12.58 5.31 -17.85
N THR A 257 -13.09 4.20 -18.41
CA THR A 257 -14.41 3.63 -18.05
C THR A 257 -14.32 2.88 -16.73
N ARG A 258 -15.27 3.10 -15.81
CA ARG A 258 -15.34 2.34 -14.55
C ARG A 258 -15.70 0.89 -14.81
N VAL A 259 -14.99 0.00 -14.13
CA VAL A 259 -15.24 -1.45 -14.18
C VAL A 259 -16.34 -1.85 -13.22
N GLN A 260 -16.30 -1.28 -12.02
CA GLN A 260 -17.24 -1.56 -10.92
C GLN A 260 -17.51 -0.30 -10.11
N GLY A 261 -18.63 -0.35 -9.39
CA GLY A 261 -19.01 0.71 -8.48
C GLY A 261 -19.74 1.85 -9.19
N GLY A 262 -20.13 2.81 -8.38
CA GLY A 262 -20.70 4.07 -8.80
C GLY A 262 -19.75 5.22 -8.51
N ASN A 263 -20.32 6.39 -8.25
CA ASN A 263 -19.60 7.50 -7.66
C ASN A 263 -19.28 7.23 -6.18
N PHE A 264 -18.55 8.14 -5.56
CA PHE A 264 -18.11 8.01 -4.17
C PHE A 264 -19.25 7.72 -3.18
N GLU A 265 -20.39 8.42 -3.27
CA GLU A 265 -21.54 8.24 -2.39
C GLU A 265 -22.27 6.91 -2.59
N GLN A 266 -22.33 6.44 -3.84
CA GLN A 266 -22.92 5.14 -4.16
C GLN A 266 -22.07 4.00 -3.61
N GLU A 267 -20.73 4.10 -3.71
CA GLU A 267 -19.82 3.13 -3.12
C GLU A 267 -19.89 3.15 -1.60
N TRP A 268 -19.91 4.32 -0.97
CA TRP A 268 -20.04 4.45 0.48
C TRP A 268 -21.28 3.71 0.99
N ARG A 269 -22.45 3.98 0.40
CA ARG A 269 -23.70 3.29 0.76
C ARG A 269 -23.61 1.77 0.55
N ARG A 270 -23.07 1.34 -0.57
CA ARG A 270 -22.90 -0.08 -0.89
C ARG A 270 -21.99 -0.77 0.14
N TYR A 271 -20.85 -0.19 0.45
CA TYR A 271 -19.93 -0.77 1.43
C TYR A 271 -20.52 -0.77 2.83
N ARG A 272 -21.31 0.24 3.19
CA ARG A 272 -22.03 0.26 4.47
C ARG A 272 -23.03 -0.89 4.57
N GLU A 273 -23.82 -1.14 3.53
CA GLU A 273 -24.74 -2.28 3.46
C GLU A 273 -24.01 -3.62 3.56
N MET A 274 -22.85 -3.75 2.90
CA MET A 274 -22.03 -4.96 2.99
C MET A 274 -21.48 -5.18 4.41
N LEU A 275 -21.16 -4.12 5.14
CA LEU A 275 -20.72 -4.20 6.53
C LEU A 275 -21.85 -4.70 7.44
N ASP A 276 -23.07 -4.15 7.29
CA ASP A 276 -24.26 -4.59 8.04
C ASP A 276 -24.61 -6.07 7.79
N ARG A 277 -24.27 -6.60 6.61
CA ARG A 277 -24.44 -8.02 6.23
C ARG A 277 -23.22 -8.90 6.55
N SER A 278 -22.18 -8.35 7.19
CA SER A 278 -20.89 -9.03 7.44
C SER A 278 -20.17 -9.53 6.19
N THR A 279 -20.41 -8.93 5.03
CA THR A 279 -19.78 -9.28 3.74
C THR A 279 -18.84 -8.19 3.22
N HIS A 280 -18.48 -7.21 4.06
CA HIS A 280 -17.60 -6.12 3.68
C HIS A 280 -16.18 -6.64 3.38
N PRO A 281 -15.57 -6.31 2.23
CA PRO A 281 -14.29 -6.91 1.84
C PRO A 281 -13.08 -6.35 2.61
N GLN A 282 -13.23 -5.17 3.22
CA GLN A 282 -12.10 -4.45 3.83
C GLN A 282 -11.95 -4.68 5.33
N THR A 283 -13.05 -4.70 6.11
CA THR A 283 -12.98 -4.68 7.57
C THR A 283 -14.26 -5.19 8.23
N HIS A 284 -14.15 -5.64 9.48
CA HIS A 284 -15.25 -5.90 10.41
C HIS A 284 -15.62 -4.66 11.26
N SER A 285 -14.75 -3.64 11.29
CA SER A 285 -14.94 -2.46 12.12
C SER A 285 -15.90 -1.46 11.46
N VAL A 286 -17.06 -1.28 12.06
CA VAL A 286 -18.02 -0.23 11.70
C VAL A 286 -17.43 1.15 11.91
N VAL A 287 -16.78 1.35 13.05
CA VAL A 287 -16.19 2.64 13.45
C VAL A 287 -15.13 3.08 12.46
N ARG A 288 -14.13 2.24 12.18
CA ARG A 288 -13.03 2.59 11.27
C ARG A 288 -13.49 2.72 9.84
N HIS A 289 -14.50 1.92 9.43
CA HIS A 289 -15.15 2.10 8.14
C HIS A 289 -15.76 3.51 8.02
N ASP A 290 -16.63 3.89 8.96
CA ASP A 290 -17.35 5.16 8.90
C ASP A 290 -16.37 6.35 8.95
N VAL A 291 -15.41 6.34 9.85
CA VAL A 291 -14.38 7.39 9.94
C VAL A 291 -13.58 7.51 8.65
N ARG A 292 -13.19 6.39 8.03
CA ARG A 292 -12.45 6.38 6.78
C ARG A 292 -13.23 7.05 5.63
N TRP A 293 -14.55 6.79 5.54
CA TRP A 293 -15.40 7.41 4.52
C TRP A 293 -15.67 8.89 4.84
N LEU A 294 -15.99 9.22 6.09
CA LEU A 294 -16.22 10.59 6.54
C LEU A 294 -15.00 11.49 6.33
N ASN A 295 -13.80 10.99 6.64
CA ASN A 295 -12.58 11.74 6.42
C ASN A 295 -12.37 12.11 4.96
N ARG A 296 -12.61 11.19 4.03
CA ARG A 296 -12.51 11.48 2.60
C ARG A 296 -13.61 12.41 2.09
N ALA A 297 -14.82 12.30 2.67
CA ALA A 297 -15.97 13.10 2.26
C ALA A 297 -15.93 14.54 2.76
N SER A 298 -15.40 14.77 3.97
CA SER A 298 -15.49 16.05 4.69
C SER A 298 -14.21 16.86 4.68
N ARG A 299 -13.11 16.31 4.18
CA ARG A 299 -11.82 16.98 4.28
C ARG A 299 -11.48 17.82 3.06
N CYS A 300 -11.06 19.02 3.37
CA CYS A 300 -10.28 19.84 2.48
C CYS A 300 -8.96 20.23 3.17
N SER A 301 -7.90 20.51 2.43
CA SER A 301 -6.66 21.03 2.99
C SER A 301 -6.34 22.40 2.36
N GLY A 302 -6.41 23.46 3.17
CA GLY A 302 -5.96 24.81 2.77
C GLY A 302 -6.54 25.27 1.43
N GLU A 303 -5.70 25.39 0.42
CA GLU A 303 -6.04 25.85 -0.93
C GLU A 303 -7.08 24.99 -1.67
N HIS A 304 -7.34 23.77 -1.17
CA HIS A 304 -8.27 22.83 -1.80
C HIS A 304 -9.66 22.84 -1.14
N CYS A 305 -9.90 23.75 -0.20
CA CYS A 305 -11.22 23.91 0.41
C CYS A 305 -12.25 24.30 -0.67
N GLY A 306 -13.32 23.52 -0.76
CA GLY A 306 -14.36 23.65 -1.79
C GLY A 306 -14.22 22.65 -2.92
N HIS A 307 -13.16 21.83 -2.94
CA HIS A 307 -12.99 20.70 -3.87
C HIS A 307 -13.07 19.38 -3.10
N ASP A 308 -13.83 18.44 -3.62
CA ASP A 308 -13.97 17.07 -3.05
C ASP A 308 -12.75 16.19 -3.41
N ASP A 309 -11.55 16.72 -3.24
CA ASP A 309 -10.33 16.15 -3.83
C ASP A 309 -9.87 14.84 -3.17
N ALA A 310 -10.27 14.59 -1.90
CA ALA A 310 -9.95 13.33 -1.25
C ALA A 310 -10.88 12.17 -1.65
N ARG A 311 -11.94 12.44 -2.40
CA ARG A 311 -12.91 11.42 -2.83
C ARG A 311 -12.38 10.66 -4.04
N VAL A 312 -12.19 9.36 -3.88
CA VAL A 312 -11.86 8.42 -4.96
C VAL A 312 -12.73 7.18 -4.80
N ALA A 313 -13.30 6.72 -5.90
CA ALA A 313 -14.18 5.56 -5.97
C ALA A 313 -13.67 4.53 -7.00
N GLY A 314 -14.57 3.77 -7.58
CA GLY A 314 -14.33 2.61 -8.41
C GLY A 314 -13.21 2.68 -9.44
N ALA A 315 -12.55 1.55 -9.61
CA ALA A 315 -11.46 1.36 -10.57
C ALA A 315 -11.93 1.53 -12.03
N THR A 316 -11.05 2.09 -12.85
CA THR A 316 -11.21 2.11 -14.31
C THR A 316 -10.60 0.87 -14.96
N LEU A 317 -10.96 0.60 -16.22
CA LEU A 317 -10.34 -0.49 -17.01
C LEU A 317 -8.83 -0.32 -17.10
N GLY A 318 -8.34 0.89 -17.34
CA GLY A 318 -6.91 1.18 -17.38
C GLY A 318 -6.23 0.91 -16.03
N TRP A 319 -6.90 1.22 -14.91
CA TRP A 319 -6.35 0.84 -13.60
C TRP A 319 -6.21 -0.68 -13.45
N VAL A 320 -7.21 -1.46 -13.89
CA VAL A 320 -7.17 -2.92 -13.78
C VAL A 320 -6.00 -3.49 -14.60
N ASP A 321 -5.80 -3.02 -15.84
CA ASP A 321 -4.69 -3.46 -16.67
C ASP A 321 -3.33 -3.14 -16.03
N GLU A 322 -3.12 -1.89 -15.66
CA GLU A 322 -1.88 -1.43 -15.05
C GLU A 322 -1.62 -2.10 -13.68
N ALA A 323 -2.66 -2.34 -12.88
CA ALA A 323 -2.54 -3.05 -11.60
C ALA A 323 -2.14 -4.54 -11.80
N CYS A 324 -2.70 -5.23 -12.79
CA CYS A 324 -2.31 -6.59 -13.13
C CYS A 324 -0.86 -6.65 -13.64
N ALA A 325 -0.46 -5.71 -14.49
CA ALA A 325 0.90 -5.61 -15.02
C ALA A 325 1.93 -5.36 -13.90
N GLY A 326 1.68 -4.34 -13.06
CA GLY A 326 2.55 -4.00 -11.93
C GLY A 326 2.65 -5.13 -10.91
N ALA A 327 1.53 -5.79 -10.58
CA ALA A 327 1.50 -6.91 -9.65
C ALA A 327 2.27 -8.13 -10.19
N ALA A 328 2.11 -8.46 -11.48
CA ALA A 328 2.87 -9.55 -12.12
C ALA A 328 4.38 -9.26 -12.11
N GLN A 329 4.78 -8.03 -12.40
CA GLN A 329 6.18 -7.61 -12.32
C GLN A 329 6.72 -7.69 -10.89
N ALA A 330 5.98 -7.20 -9.89
CA ALA A 330 6.40 -7.15 -8.49
C ALA A 330 6.66 -8.56 -7.91
N ARG A 331 5.80 -9.54 -8.24
CA ARG A 331 5.98 -10.94 -7.81
C ARG A 331 6.90 -11.74 -8.73
N GLY A 332 7.43 -11.14 -9.79
CA GLY A 332 8.34 -11.78 -10.73
C GLY A 332 9.75 -12.01 -10.17
N PRO A 333 10.68 -12.55 -10.98
CA PRO A 333 12.02 -12.92 -10.54
C PRO A 333 12.85 -11.73 -10.02
N ASP A 334 12.56 -10.51 -10.48
CA ASP A 334 13.25 -9.30 -10.01
C ASP A 334 13.05 -9.03 -8.53
N ALA A 335 12.03 -9.64 -7.88
CA ALA A 335 11.85 -9.58 -6.43
C ALA A 335 13.07 -10.10 -5.65
N ALA A 336 13.86 -11.01 -6.22
CA ALA A 336 15.12 -11.51 -5.64
C ALA A 336 16.14 -10.38 -5.37
N ARG A 337 16.04 -9.26 -6.10
CA ARG A 337 16.92 -8.08 -5.93
C ARG A 337 16.62 -7.28 -4.66
N ILE A 338 15.49 -7.48 -4.02
CA ILE A 338 15.15 -6.79 -2.76
C ILE A 338 16.17 -7.17 -1.69
N ALA A 339 16.91 -6.21 -1.19
CA ALA A 339 18.07 -6.44 -0.31
C ALA A 339 17.77 -6.23 1.19
N VAL A 340 16.58 -5.73 1.54
CA VAL A 340 16.17 -5.47 2.92
C VAL A 340 15.19 -6.53 3.43
N PRO A 341 15.10 -6.75 4.76
CA PRO A 341 14.08 -7.60 5.35
C PRO A 341 12.67 -7.13 4.95
N VAL A 342 11.81 -8.06 4.57
CA VAL A 342 10.41 -7.82 4.22
C VAL A 342 9.51 -8.63 5.14
N LEU A 343 8.53 -7.97 5.75
CA LEU A 343 7.42 -8.60 6.45
C LEU A 343 6.17 -8.52 5.56
N VAL A 344 5.48 -9.63 5.36
CA VAL A 344 4.15 -9.64 4.72
C VAL A 344 3.12 -10.08 5.75
N LEU A 345 2.07 -9.28 5.94
CA LEU A 345 0.90 -9.64 6.73
C LEU A 345 -0.27 -9.94 5.79
N GLN A 346 -0.87 -11.13 5.94
CA GLN A 346 -1.94 -11.64 5.09
C GLN A 346 -3.25 -11.74 5.85
N GLY A 347 -4.33 -11.23 5.29
CA GLY A 347 -5.69 -11.47 5.75
C GLY A 347 -6.20 -12.83 5.24
N GLY A 348 -6.74 -13.67 6.13
CA GLY A 348 -7.26 -14.99 5.74
C GLY A 348 -8.65 -14.92 5.07
N GLU A 349 -9.41 -13.85 5.32
CA GLU A 349 -10.69 -13.56 4.67
C GLU A 349 -10.56 -12.45 3.58
N ASP A 350 -9.33 -12.19 3.10
CA ASP A 350 -9.09 -11.24 2.03
C ASP A 350 -9.69 -11.74 0.72
N THR A 351 -10.59 -10.94 0.13
CA THR A 351 -11.23 -11.20 -1.17
C THR A 351 -10.87 -10.15 -2.23
N VAL A 352 -9.96 -9.24 -1.88
CA VAL A 352 -9.53 -8.13 -2.75
C VAL A 352 -8.26 -8.46 -3.51
N VAL A 353 -7.36 -9.23 -2.87
CA VAL A 353 -6.10 -9.68 -3.47
C VAL A 353 -5.92 -11.19 -3.28
N GLU A 354 -5.15 -11.82 -4.16
CA GLU A 354 -4.93 -13.27 -4.14
C GLU A 354 -3.82 -13.64 -3.14
N PRO A 355 -4.11 -14.42 -2.08
CA PRO A 355 -3.13 -14.80 -1.07
C PRO A 355 -1.94 -15.61 -1.62
N ALA A 356 -2.19 -16.48 -2.62
CA ALA A 356 -1.13 -17.27 -3.25
C ALA A 356 -0.07 -16.41 -3.95
N ALA A 357 -0.47 -15.24 -4.49
CA ALA A 357 0.46 -14.31 -5.12
C ALA A 357 1.39 -13.64 -4.11
N GLN A 358 0.93 -13.40 -2.88
CA GLN A 358 1.76 -12.90 -1.79
C GLN A 358 2.83 -13.93 -1.39
N GLN A 359 2.45 -15.22 -1.35
CA GLN A 359 3.41 -16.30 -1.10
C GLN A 359 4.47 -16.36 -2.22
N ALA A 360 4.04 -16.37 -3.48
CA ALA A 360 4.94 -16.40 -4.63
C ALA A 360 5.92 -15.20 -4.64
N PHE A 361 5.46 -14.02 -4.23
CA PHE A 361 6.34 -12.85 -4.05
C PHE A 361 7.42 -13.14 -3.01
N CYS A 362 7.06 -13.62 -1.81
CA CYS A 362 8.03 -13.94 -0.76
C CYS A 362 9.00 -15.05 -1.20
N ASP A 363 8.53 -16.05 -1.92
CA ASP A 363 9.37 -17.12 -2.45
C ASP A 363 10.42 -16.56 -3.41
N ASN A 364 10.02 -15.64 -4.29
CA ASN A 364 10.96 -14.97 -5.20
C ASN A 364 11.91 -14.01 -4.49
N VAL A 365 11.45 -13.25 -3.48
CA VAL A 365 12.38 -12.46 -2.64
C VAL A 365 13.43 -13.36 -1.98
N ASN A 366 13.04 -14.55 -1.59
CA ASN A 366 13.90 -15.52 -0.91
C ASN A 366 14.74 -16.40 -1.85
N ALA A 367 14.47 -16.35 -3.16
CA ALA A 367 15.23 -17.12 -4.14
C ALA A 367 16.73 -16.83 -4.01
N ASP A 368 17.53 -17.86 -3.98
CA ASP A 368 18.99 -17.81 -3.87
C ASP A 368 19.56 -17.16 -2.58
N LYS A 369 18.71 -16.87 -1.59
CA LYS A 369 19.14 -16.32 -0.29
C LYS A 369 19.27 -17.40 0.78
N PRO A 370 20.42 -17.49 1.48
CA PRO A 370 20.56 -18.35 2.66
C PRO A 370 19.48 -18.06 3.71
N GLN A 371 19.10 -19.06 4.52
CA GLN A 371 18.07 -18.87 5.55
C GLN A 371 18.36 -17.74 6.54
N GLN A 372 19.61 -17.46 6.82
CA GLN A 372 20.04 -16.38 7.73
C GLN A 372 20.36 -15.07 7.01
N ALA A 373 20.13 -14.96 5.70
CA ALA A 373 20.37 -13.72 4.97
C ALA A 373 19.49 -12.58 5.51
N PRO A 374 20.02 -11.36 5.70
CA PRO A 374 19.26 -10.25 6.29
C PRO A 374 18.10 -9.77 5.41
N GLY A 375 18.17 -9.92 4.09
CA GLY A 375 17.18 -9.42 3.13
C GLY A 375 16.08 -10.41 2.78
N ARG A 376 15.64 -11.26 3.70
CA ARG A 376 14.57 -12.25 3.46
C ARG A 376 13.18 -11.67 3.65
N CYS A 377 12.22 -12.30 2.96
CA CYS A 377 10.79 -12.11 3.19
C CYS A 377 10.27 -13.14 4.20
N THR A 378 9.47 -12.66 5.16
CA THR A 378 8.74 -13.48 6.13
C THR A 378 7.26 -13.12 6.08
N GLY A 379 6.39 -14.13 6.12
CA GLY A 379 4.95 -13.93 6.08
C GLY A 379 4.26 -14.41 7.36
N TRP A 380 3.20 -13.71 7.76
CA TRP A 380 2.29 -14.10 8.82
C TRP A 380 0.85 -13.94 8.36
N ARG A 381 -0.03 -14.79 8.83
CA ARG A 381 -1.45 -14.79 8.49
C ARG A 381 -2.31 -14.49 9.72
N LEU A 382 -3.34 -13.66 9.51
CA LEU A 382 -4.45 -13.47 10.45
C LEU A 382 -5.70 -14.09 9.82
N PRO A 383 -6.11 -15.31 10.27
CA PRO A 383 -7.13 -16.10 9.57
C PRO A 383 -8.46 -15.40 9.34
N GLU A 384 -8.89 -14.61 10.33
CA GLU A 384 -10.19 -13.92 10.31
C GLU A 384 -10.11 -12.47 9.77
N ALA A 385 -8.91 -11.98 9.42
CA ALA A 385 -8.74 -10.61 8.95
C ALA A 385 -9.11 -10.49 7.48
N ARG A 386 -9.75 -9.37 7.16
CA ARG A 386 -10.07 -8.93 5.81
C ARG A 386 -8.93 -8.09 5.22
N HIS A 387 -9.13 -7.55 4.02
CA HIS A 387 -8.11 -6.83 3.28
C HIS A 387 -7.56 -5.59 4.03
N GLY A 388 -8.41 -4.80 4.66
CA GLY A 388 -8.01 -3.57 5.35
C GLY A 388 -7.47 -3.80 6.76
N LEU A 389 -6.45 -4.62 6.91
CA LEU A 389 -5.90 -5.05 8.20
C LEU A 389 -5.50 -3.89 9.13
N LEU A 390 -5.08 -2.75 8.58
CA LEU A 390 -4.76 -1.54 9.36
C LEU A 390 -6.01 -0.81 9.90
N VAL A 391 -7.19 -1.18 9.43
CA VAL A 391 -8.49 -0.62 9.83
C VAL A 391 -9.46 -1.70 10.31
N GLU A 392 -8.94 -2.85 10.71
CA GLU A 392 -9.70 -3.96 11.29
C GLU A 392 -10.08 -3.70 12.75
N ILE A 393 -10.97 -4.54 13.32
CA ILE A 393 -11.29 -4.54 14.74
C ILE A 393 -10.04 -4.82 15.59
N ASP A 394 -10.02 -4.34 16.82
CA ASP A 394 -8.83 -4.34 17.68
C ASP A 394 -8.15 -5.69 17.84
N ARG A 395 -8.92 -6.79 17.97
CA ARG A 395 -8.35 -8.13 18.12
C ARG A 395 -7.51 -8.61 16.92
N LEU A 396 -7.70 -7.99 15.73
CA LEU A 396 -6.96 -8.27 14.51
C LEU A 396 -5.91 -7.19 14.22
N ARG A 397 -6.30 -5.91 14.37
CA ARG A 397 -5.42 -4.77 14.09
C ARG A 397 -4.25 -4.65 15.06
N ARG A 398 -4.51 -4.77 16.38
CA ARG A 398 -3.44 -4.59 17.40
C ARG A 398 -2.30 -5.60 17.24
N PRO A 399 -2.54 -6.93 17.12
CA PRO A 399 -1.45 -7.86 16.83
C PRO A 399 -0.67 -7.54 15.56
N ALA A 400 -1.35 -7.08 14.50
CA ALA A 400 -0.71 -6.71 13.25
C ALA A 400 0.24 -5.51 13.42
N MET A 401 -0.24 -4.42 14.05
CA MET A 401 0.58 -3.24 14.32
C MET A 401 1.76 -3.54 15.23
N VAL A 402 1.56 -4.34 16.28
CA VAL A 402 2.63 -4.77 17.19
C VAL A 402 3.68 -5.59 16.44
N GLN A 403 3.26 -6.51 15.57
CA GLN A 403 4.20 -7.31 14.75
C GLN A 403 5.04 -6.44 13.82
N ILE A 404 4.45 -5.42 13.21
CA ILE A 404 5.17 -4.45 12.36
C ILE A 404 6.25 -3.73 13.18
N LEU A 405 5.89 -3.19 14.35
CA LEU A 405 6.82 -2.47 15.23
C LEU A 405 7.94 -3.36 15.75
N MET A 406 7.62 -4.58 16.17
CA MET A 406 8.61 -5.58 16.59
C MET A 406 9.58 -5.93 15.47
N PHE A 407 9.06 -6.16 14.27
CA PHE A 407 9.85 -6.50 13.09
C PHE A 407 10.84 -5.39 12.74
N TRP A 408 10.44 -4.13 12.76
CA TRP A 408 11.35 -3.02 12.51
C TRP A 408 12.40 -2.88 13.59
N ASP A 409 12.02 -2.96 14.87
CA ASP A 409 12.96 -2.89 15.97
C ASP A 409 14.01 -4.01 15.91
N GLU A 410 13.63 -5.22 15.48
CA GLU A 410 14.60 -6.33 15.33
C GLU A 410 15.49 -6.15 14.10
N ALA A 411 14.94 -5.73 12.95
CA ALA A 411 15.70 -5.49 11.73
C ALA A 411 16.78 -4.41 11.95
N VAL A 412 16.43 -3.32 12.65
CA VAL A 412 17.37 -2.25 12.98
C VAL A 412 18.46 -2.76 13.91
N ARG A 413 18.12 -3.44 15.01
CA ARG A 413 19.11 -4.01 15.95
C ARG A 413 20.05 -5.01 15.26
N GLN A 414 19.53 -5.83 14.33
CA GLN A 414 20.36 -6.80 13.61
C GLN A 414 21.40 -6.10 12.73
N GLN A 415 20.99 -5.04 12.02
CA GLN A 415 21.92 -4.27 11.19
C GLN A 415 22.97 -3.52 12.00
N GLU A 416 22.61 -2.95 13.16
CA GLU A 416 23.56 -2.31 14.07
C GLU A 416 24.61 -3.31 14.58
N ARG A 417 24.18 -4.53 14.95
CA ARG A 417 25.11 -5.61 15.34
C ARG A 417 26.08 -6.02 14.21
N LEU A 418 25.61 -5.98 12.96
CA LEU A 418 26.46 -6.31 11.80
C LEU A 418 27.43 -5.16 11.45
N ALA A 419 27.02 -3.91 11.62
CA ALA A 419 27.84 -2.74 11.37
C ALA A 419 28.90 -2.48 12.46
N GLY A 420 28.68 -2.99 13.67
CA GLY A 420 29.63 -2.91 14.79
C GLY A 420 30.69 -4.05 14.82
N ARG A 421 30.65 -4.98 13.85
CA ARG A 421 31.63 -6.03 13.61
C ARG A 421 32.60 -5.65 12.50
#